data_da2ab72f2c33393c7b981e6ec551fc6a
#
_entry.id   da2ab72f2c33393c7b981e6ec551fc6a
#
_cell.length_a   1.000
_cell.length_b   1.000
_cell.length_c   1.000
_cell.angle_alpha   90.00
_cell.angle_beta   90.00
_cell.angle_gamma   90.00
#
_symmetry.space_group_name_H-M   'P 1'
#
loop_
_entity.id
_entity.type
_entity.pdbx_description
1 polymer ?
#
loop_
_entity_poly.entity_id
_entity_poly.type
_entity_poly.pdbx_seq_one_letter_code
_entity_poly.pdbx_strand_id
1 'polypeptide(L)'
;MPLIVYNTLTRGKEEFKPLVGNRVKMFVCGPTVYDLSHIGHARTYVAYDIIAKYLRYKGYSVFFIMNITDVDDKIINRAKEKGVNPLSLAEEYTKEFYSDMEALGINSINLYAKA
;
A
#
# COMPACT_ATOMS: atom_id res chain seq x y z
N MET A 1 17.02 -19.11 -10.14
CA MET A 1 17.37 -17.87 -10.86
C MET A 1 17.32 -16.68 -9.89
N PRO A 2 18.30 -15.80 -9.92
CA PRO A 2 18.28 -14.60 -9.10
C PRO A 2 17.15 -13.66 -9.54
N LEU A 3 16.54 -12.99 -8.58
CA LEU A 3 15.59 -11.92 -8.85
C LEU A 3 16.35 -10.63 -9.10
N ILE A 4 16.13 -10.03 -10.25
CA ILE A 4 16.75 -8.75 -10.63
C ILE A 4 15.69 -7.65 -10.53
N VAL A 5 16.00 -6.59 -9.80
CA VAL A 5 15.11 -5.45 -9.61
C VAL A 5 15.81 -4.14 -9.93
N TYR A 6 15.06 -3.16 -10.39
CA TYR A 6 15.57 -1.81 -10.54
C TYR A 6 15.61 -1.11 -9.20
N ASN A 7 16.78 -0.59 -8.84
CA ASN A 7 16.97 0.18 -7.61
C ASN A 7 17.14 1.66 -7.95
N THR A 8 16.18 2.47 -7.54
CA THR A 8 16.22 3.92 -7.80
C THR A 8 17.40 4.61 -7.14
N LEU A 9 17.84 4.09 -5.98
CA LEU A 9 18.98 4.66 -5.26
C LEU A 9 20.29 4.56 -6.08
N THR A 10 20.51 3.39 -6.69
CA THR A 10 21.71 3.13 -7.51
C THR A 10 21.47 3.42 -8.98
N ARG A 11 20.22 3.69 -9.38
CA ARG A 11 19.80 3.95 -10.77
C ARG A 11 20.15 2.83 -11.73
N GLY A 12 20.01 1.58 -11.28
CA GLY A 12 20.33 0.43 -12.09
C GLY A 12 19.58 -0.82 -11.67
N LYS A 13 19.63 -1.82 -12.53
CA LYS A 13 19.13 -3.15 -12.19
C LYS A 13 20.20 -3.90 -11.41
N GLU A 14 19.80 -4.52 -10.32
CA GLU A 14 20.70 -5.31 -9.49
C GLU A 14 19.99 -6.52 -8.90
N GLU A 15 20.76 -7.50 -8.46
CA GLU A 15 20.22 -8.68 -7.81
C GLU A 15 19.57 -8.29 -6.48
N PHE A 16 18.34 -8.75 -6.27
CA PHE A 16 17.63 -8.54 -5.03
C PHE A 16 18.25 -9.39 -3.91
N LYS A 17 18.68 -8.72 -2.85
CA LYS A 17 19.25 -9.37 -1.65
C LYS A 17 18.60 -8.79 -0.40
N PRO A 18 17.92 -9.63 0.42
CA PRO A 18 17.43 -9.18 1.72
C PRO A 18 18.56 -8.71 2.63
N LEU A 19 18.29 -7.77 3.51
CA LEU A 19 19.26 -7.27 4.47
C LEU A 19 19.61 -8.31 5.54
N VAL A 20 18.64 -9.17 5.91
CA VAL A 20 18.81 -10.17 6.96
C VAL A 20 18.22 -11.51 6.50
N GLY A 21 19.05 -12.49 6.24
CA GLY A 21 18.62 -13.84 5.86
C GLY A 21 17.67 -13.85 4.68
N ASN A 22 16.51 -14.48 4.82
CA ASN A 22 15.44 -14.49 3.82
C ASN A 22 14.27 -13.55 4.16
N ARG A 23 14.47 -12.65 5.11
CA ARG A 23 13.43 -11.72 5.57
C ARG A 23 13.39 -10.48 4.69
N VAL A 24 12.20 -10.16 4.21
CA VAL A 24 11.94 -8.97 3.41
C VAL A 24 10.94 -8.10 4.15
N LYS A 25 11.33 -6.86 4.41
CA LYS A 25 10.45 -5.82 4.93
C LYS A 25 10.07 -4.93 3.76
N MET A 26 8.77 -4.91 3.44
CA MET A 26 8.25 -4.17 2.30
C MET A 26 7.30 -3.09 2.79
N PHE A 27 7.52 -1.87 2.33
CA PHE A 27 6.64 -0.74 2.61
C PHE A 27 6.17 -0.13 1.30
N VAL A 28 4.86 0.11 1.21
CA VAL A 28 4.26 0.82 0.09
C VAL A 28 3.36 1.93 0.64
N CYS A 29 3.52 3.12 0.09
CA CYS A 29 2.68 4.25 0.45
C CYS A 29 1.24 3.98 0.03
N GLY A 30 0.33 4.02 1.00
CA GLY A 30 -1.10 3.82 0.78
C GLY A 30 -1.84 5.12 0.45
N PRO A 31 -3.16 5.08 0.45
CA PRO A 31 -3.97 6.22 0.06
C PRO A 31 -4.10 7.28 1.16
N THR A 32 -4.40 8.50 0.73
CA THR A 32 -5.00 9.52 1.60
C THR A 32 -6.51 9.39 1.47
N VAL A 33 -7.19 9.10 2.57
CA VAL A 33 -8.61 8.69 2.56
C VAL A 33 -9.56 9.89 2.60
N TYR A 34 -9.52 10.71 1.57
CA TYR A 34 -10.43 11.85 1.39
C TYR A 34 -11.51 11.62 0.32
N ASP A 35 -11.39 10.54 -0.43
CA ASP A 35 -12.31 10.16 -1.50
C ASP A 35 -12.23 8.65 -1.78
N LEU A 36 -13.10 8.17 -2.66
CA LEU A 36 -13.06 6.79 -3.14
C LEU A 36 -11.76 6.51 -3.90
N SER A 37 -11.35 5.26 -3.88
CA SER A 37 -10.24 4.79 -4.70
C SER A 37 -10.60 4.86 -6.19
N HIS A 38 -9.60 5.06 -7.02
CA HIS A 38 -9.75 5.04 -8.47
C HIS A 38 -8.84 3.98 -9.10
N ILE A 39 -8.93 3.82 -10.41
CA ILE A 39 -8.19 2.78 -11.13
C ILE A 39 -6.67 2.91 -10.99
N GLY A 40 -6.15 4.12 -10.77
CA GLY A 40 -4.74 4.35 -10.50
C GLY A 40 -4.28 3.68 -9.21
N HIS A 41 -5.08 3.75 -8.16
CA HIS A 41 -4.84 3.04 -6.90
C HIS A 41 -4.85 1.52 -7.15
N ALA A 42 -5.85 1.03 -7.87
CA ALA A 42 -5.96 -0.40 -8.18
C ALA A 42 -4.72 -0.91 -8.90
N ARG A 43 -4.28 -0.20 -9.92
CA ARG A 43 -3.07 -0.56 -10.68
C ARG A 43 -1.84 -0.66 -9.78
N THR A 44 -1.62 0.33 -8.95
CA THR A 44 -0.47 0.39 -8.05
C THR A 44 -0.51 -0.76 -7.04
N TYR A 45 -1.63 -0.95 -6.38
CA TYR A 45 -1.71 -1.91 -5.28
C TYR A 45 -1.78 -3.35 -5.76
N VAL A 46 -2.40 -3.62 -6.91
CA VAL A 46 -2.34 -4.94 -7.56
C VAL A 46 -0.89 -5.28 -7.92
N ALA A 47 -0.13 -4.33 -8.47
CA ALA A 47 1.27 -4.57 -8.82
C ALA A 47 2.10 -4.95 -7.60
N TYR A 48 1.98 -4.22 -6.50
CA TYR A 48 2.73 -4.52 -5.27
C TYR A 48 2.25 -5.80 -4.57
N ASP A 49 0.97 -6.11 -4.66
CA ASP A 49 0.44 -7.39 -4.18
C ASP A 49 1.07 -8.56 -4.92
N ILE A 50 1.20 -8.46 -6.24
CA ILE A 50 1.89 -9.46 -7.07
C ILE A 50 3.35 -9.60 -6.66
N ILE A 51 4.05 -8.49 -6.44
CA ILE A 51 5.45 -8.50 -6.00
C ILE A 51 5.59 -9.23 -4.66
N ALA A 52 4.75 -8.92 -3.69
CA ALA A 52 4.77 -9.58 -2.39
C ALA A 52 4.50 -11.09 -2.50
N LYS A 53 3.50 -11.47 -3.29
CA LYS A 53 3.16 -12.88 -3.55
C LYS A 53 4.30 -13.62 -4.25
N TYR A 54 4.92 -12.98 -5.23
CA TYR A 54 6.07 -13.57 -5.91
C TYR A 54 7.26 -13.78 -4.98
N LEU A 55 7.58 -12.80 -4.14
CA LEU A 55 8.65 -12.95 -3.14
C LEU A 55 8.37 -14.12 -2.20
N ARG A 56 7.14 -14.26 -1.73
CA ARG A 56 6.74 -15.40 -0.89
C ARG A 56 6.84 -16.73 -1.64
N TYR A 57 6.43 -16.74 -2.90
CA TYR A 57 6.59 -17.91 -3.77
C TYR A 57 8.05 -18.32 -3.93
N LYS A 58 8.96 -17.36 -4.01
CA LYS A 58 10.41 -17.60 -4.07
C LYS A 58 11.03 -18.06 -2.75
N GLY A 59 10.25 -18.11 -1.67
CA GLY A 59 10.70 -18.58 -0.36
C GLY A 59 11.12 -17.49 0.61
N TYR A 60 10.95 -16.23 0.26
CA TYR A 60 11.21 -15.12 1.19
C TYR A 60 10.10 -14.98 2.22
N SER A 61 10.48 -14.65 3.45
CA SER A 61 9.54 -14.26 4.50
C SER A 61 9.27 -12.76 4.39
N VAL A 62 8.10 -12.39 3.88
CA VAL A 62 7.76 -10.99 3.58
C VAL A 62 6.83 -10.45 4.66
N PHE A 63 7.23 -9.31 5.26
CA PHE A 63 6.37 -8.49 6.08
C PHE A 63 6.05 -7.21 5.32
N PHE A 64 4.80 -7.08 4.86
CA PHE A 64 4.33 -6.01 4.00
C PHE A 64 3.48 -5.03 4.79
N ILE A 65 3.92 -3.78 4.87
CA ILE A 65 3.21 -2.69 5.53
C ILE A 65 2.78 -1.66 4.48
N MET A 66 1.53 -1.22 4.59
CA MET A 66 1.02 -0.09 3.84
C MET A 66 0.45 0.93 4.81
N ASN A 67 0.79 2.21 4.66
CA ASN A 67 0.18 3.24 5.48
C ASN A 67 -1.17 3.67 4.91
N ILE A 68 -2.00 4.22 5.79
CA ILE A 68 -3.21 4.94 5.40
C ILE A 68 -3.10 6.33 6.00
N THR A 69 -3.10 7.35 5.16
CA THR A 69 -3.06 8.74 5.60
C THR A 69 -4.49 9.18 5.91
N ASP A 70 -4.84 9.15 7.18
CA ASP A 70 -6.17 9.50 7.69
C ASP A 70 -6.22 10.88 8.35
N VAL A 71 -5.11 11.61 8.34
CA VAL A 71 -5.00 13.01 8.76
C VAL A 71 -4.19 13.77 7.71
N ASP A 72 -4.84 14.69 7.00
CA ASP A 72 -4.23 15.46 5.92
C ASP A 72 -5.11 16.66 5.57
N ASP A 73 -4.53 17.72 5.03
CA ASP A 73 -5.28 18.90 4.61
C ASP A 73 -6.38 18.59 3.59
N LYS A 74 -6.14 17.61 2.72
CA LYS A 74 -7.13 17.16 1.73
C LYS A 74 -8.37 16.59 2.41
N ILE A 75 -8.20 15.86 3.50
CA ILE A 75 -9.31 15.31 4.29
C ILE A 75 -10.08 16.44 4.96
N ILE A 76 -9.38 17.38 5.58
CA ILE A 76 -9.97 18.54 6.23
C ILE A 76 -10.80 19.38 5.25
N ASN A 77 -10.23 19.66 4.08
CA ASN A 77 -10.90 20.45 3.05
C ASN A 77 -12.13 19.73 2.49
N ARG A 78 -12.02 18.44 2.22
CA ARG A 78 -13.16 17.64 1.74
C ARG A 78 -14.28 17.57 2.79
N ALA A 79 -13.92 17.44 4.06
CA ALA A 79 -14.88 17.42 5.16
C ALA A 79 -15.63 18.74 5.28
N LYS A 80 -14.96 19.87 5.09
CA LYS A 80 -15.59 21.20 5.05
C LYS A 80 -16.58 21.32 3.89
N GLU A 81 -16.20 20.86 2.71
CA GLU A 81 -17.09 20.85 1.54
C GLU A 81 -18.37 20.06 1.77
N LYS A 82 -18.26 18.92 2.45
CA LYS A 82 -19.38 18.03 2.77
C LYS A 82 -20.11 18.37 4.06
N GLY A 83 -19.59 19.26 4.86
CA GLY A 83 -20.17 19.62 6.16
C GLY A 83 -20.13 18.49 7.17
N VAL A 84 -19.07 17.67 7.16
CA VAL A 84 -18.91 16.52 8.06
C VAL A 84 -17.61 16.62 8.86
N ASN A 85 -17.49 15.78 9.89
CA ASN A 85 -16.28 15.68 10.69
C ASN A 85 -15.15 15.02 9.90
N PRO A 86 -13.92 15.57 9.88
CA PRO A 86 -12.78 14.99 9.15
C PRO A 86 -12.45 13.55 9.55
N LEU A 87 -12.51 13.22 10.83
CA LEU A 87 -12.24 11.85 11.30
C LEU A 87 -13.30 10.87 10.79
N SER A 88 -14.57 11.27 10.82
CA SER A 88 -15.67 10.44 10.31
C SER A 88 -15.54 10.22 8.80
N LEU A 89 -15.16 11.26 8.05
CA LEU A 89 -14.90 11.16 6.62
C LEU A 89 -13.79 10.16 6.33
N ALA A 90 -12.66 10.27 7.04
CA ALA A 90 -11.52 9.38 6.88
C ALA A 90 -11.87 7.92 7.20
N GLU A 91 -12.65 7.68 8.25
CA GLU A 91 -13.13 6.34 8.60
C GLU A 91 -14.00 5.74 7.51
N GLU A 92 -14.93 6.51 6.97
CA GLU A 92 -15.82 6.08 5.89
C GLU A 92 -15.02 5.63 4.66
N TYR A 93 -14.12 6.47 4.18
CA TYR A 93 -13.31 6.15 3.01
C TYR A 93 -12.25 5.07 3.28
N THR A 94 -11.81 4.91 4.52
CA THR A 94 -10.95 3.79 4.89
C THR A 94 -11.70 2.46 4.74
N LYS A 95 -12.95 2.40 5.16
CA LYS A 95 -13.79 1.20 4.97
C LYS A 95 -14.02 0.89 3.50
N GLU A 96 -14.31 1.91 2.70
CA GLU A 96 -14.46 1.77 1.25
C GLU A 96 -13.17 1.26 0.61
N PHE A 97 -12.02 1.80 1.03
CA PHE A 97 -10.71 1.35 0.57
C PHE A 97 -10.48 -0.14 0.87
N TYR A 98 -10.75 -0.58 2.09
CA TYR A 98 -10.60 -2.00 2.44
C TYR A 98 -11.52 -2.90 1.62
N SER A 99 -12.75 -2.46 1.39
CA SER A 99 -13.71 -3.20 0.55
C SER A 99 -13.21 -3.33 -0.88
N ASP A 100 -12.66 -2.26 -1.45
CA ASP A 100 -12.09 -2.27 -2.79
C ASP A 100 -10.88 -3.19 -2.89
N MET A 101 -9.98 -3.18 -1.89
CA MET A 101 -8.82 -4.05 -1.83
C MET A 101 -9.23 -5.53 -1.78
N GLU A 102 -10.23 -5.86 -0.98
CA GLU A 102 -10.78 -7.22 -0.90
C GLU A 102 -11.38 -7.65 -2.23
N ALA A 103 -12.17 -6.80 -2.87
CA ALA A 103 -12.79 -7.07 -4.16
C ALA A 103 -11.75 -7.32 -5.27
N LEU A 104 -10.60 -6.65 -5.21
CA LEU A 104 -9.49 -6.85 -6.13
C LEU A 104 -8.62 -8.07 -5.81
N GLY A 105 -8.88 -8.76 -4.70
CA GLY A 105 -8.06 -9.88 -4.27
C GLY A 105 -6.69 -9.49 -3.72
N ILE A 106 -6.52 -8.24 -3.30
CA ILE A 106 -5.28 -7.74 -2.70
C ILE A 106 -5.26 -8.13 -1.23
N ASN A 107 -4.48 -9.14 -0.88
CA ASN A 107 -4.46 -9.75 0.45
C ASN A 107 -3.05 -10.01 0.99
N SER A 108 -2.02 -9.49 0.35
CA SER A 108 -0.63 -9.69 0.76
C SER A 108 -0.18 -8.75 1.87
N ILE A 109 -0.95 -7.71 2.18
CA ILE A 109 -0.58 -6.69 3.14
C ILE A 109 -0.80 -7.23 4.55
N ASN A 110 0.27 -7.25 5.35
CA ASN A 110 0.22 -7.76 6.72
C ASN A 110 -0.34 -6.73 7.70
N LEU A 111 -0.04 -5.45 7.47
CA LEU A 111 -0.44 -4.37 8.37
C LEU A 111 -0.75 -3.10 7.59
N TYR A 112 -1.91 -2.53 7.86
CA TYR A 112 -2.24 -1.17 7.46
C TYR A 112 -1.98 -0.24 8.65
N ALA A 113 -1.02 0.67 8.50
CA ALA A 113 -0.64 1.60 9.54
C ALA A 113 -1.32 2.96 9.31
N LYS A 114 -2.16 3.38 10.24
CA LYS A 114 -2.80 4.70 10.22
C LYS A 114 -1.87 5.77 10.78
N ALA A 115 -2.08 6.98 10.32
CA ALA A 115 -1.33 8.14 10.83
C ALA A 115 -1.64 8.47 12.29
#